data_9e03fb1fe80b164e76228328ad2eec08
#
_entry.id   9e03fb1fe80b164e76228328ad2eec08
#
_cell.length_a   1.000
_cell.length_b   1.000
_cell.length_c   1.000
_cell.angle_alpha   90.00
_cell.angle_beta   90.00
_cell.angle_gamma   90.00
#
_symmetry.space_group_name_H-M   'P 1'
#
loop_
_entity.id
_entity.type
_entity.pdbx_description
1 polymer ?
#
loop_
_entity_poly.entity_id
_entity_poly.type
_entity_poly.pdbx_seq_one_letter_code
_entity_poly.pdbx_strand_id
1 'polypeptide(L)'
;MPGFTDISWIAALIFTTDWVIRLGFALRVVMRRRSVGASLSWIGVIVLLPFVGAIIYLILGENRIGRLRGERFERIRPQLERYLDGLNEQAAADPQSLAPAQRALARHSTNRYGFPLLGGSSVELLPDADAIFARLVRDIDEAERTVHLAYYIWWNGGRVEGVIEALLRARQRGVTCRVLADAVGSKQFLRSGVCRRLRASGVEVVEVLPVGVWRMLFRRQDLRNHRKIAVIDGEIGYTGSMNMADPKTFKHEVGVGQWLDAMVRVTGPAVQALGLVFLSDFDTETDEAFGDFEAEGGLHDIQPTGSVVTQLLPSGPGFAREAIRETLLTAIFGAQ
;
A
#
# COMPACT_ATOMS: atom_id res chain seq x y z
N MET A 1 36.27 24.40 46.84
CA MET A 1 35.09 23.49 46.90
C MET A 1 33.99 24.12 46.07
N PRO A 2 33.57 23.58 44.95
CA PRO A 2 32.40 24.09 44.25
C PRO A 2 31.18 23.83 45.14
N GLY A 3 30.43 24.89 45.44
CA GLY A 3 29.48 24.91 46.51
C GLY A 3 28.26 24.05 46.24
N PHE A 4 27.66 23.50 47.29
CA PHE A 4 26.38 22.76 47.29
C PHE A 4 25.23 23.53 46.61
N THR A 5 25.35 24.83 46.43
CA THR A 5 24.40 25.72 45.72
C THR A 5 24.41 25.51 44.21
N ASP A 6 25.56 25.18 43.58
CA ASP A 6 25.68 25.00 42.12
C ASP A 6 25.07 23.67 41.64
N ILE A 7 25.08 22.63 42.47
CA ILE A 7 24.48 21.34 42.19
C ILE A 7 22.94 21.41 42.28
N SER A 8 22.41 22.22 43.19
CA SER A 8 20.96 22.33 43.42
C SER A 8 20.21 23.01 42.27
N TRP A 9 20.76 24.07 41.68
CA TRP A 9 20.09 24.76 40.56
C TRP A 9 20.20 23.95 39.25
N ILE A 10 21.29 23.20 39.02
CA ILE A 10 21.42 22.28 37.90
C ILE A 10 20.38 21.16 38.00
N ALA A 11 20.22 20.56 39.19
CA ALA A 11 19.21 19.54 39.42
C ALA A 11 17.78 20.08 39.20
N ALA A 12 17.50 21.28 39.70
CA ALA A 12 16.22 21.94 39.46
C ALA A 12 15.96 22.23 37.97
N LEU A 13 16.98 22.66 37.23
CA LEU A 13 16.89 22.91 35.79
C LEU A 13 16.61 21.63 35.03
N ILE A 14 17.32 20.54 35.33
CA ILE A 14 17.10 19.23 34.69
C ILE A 14 15.67 18.74 34.97
N PHE A 15 15.23 18.81 36.22
CA PHE A 15 13.89 18.42 36.63
C PHE A 15 12.80 19.24 35.91
N THR A 16 12.95 20.55 35.88
CA THR A 16 11.98 21.43 35.19
C THR A 16 11.96 21.20 33.73
N THR A 17 13.12 21.02 33.10
CA THR A 17 13.23 20.72 31.65
C THR A 17 12.55 19.40 31.32
N ASP A 18 12.76 18.33 32.12
CA ASP A 18 12.11 17.05 31.94
C ASP A 18 10.58 17.14 32.01
N TRP A 19 10.05 17.89 33.01
CA TRP A 19 8.61 18.11 33.13
C TRP A 19 8.02 18.92 31.97
N VAL A 20 8.72 19.94 31.50
CA VAL A 20 8.30 20.70 30.30
C VAL A 20 8.23 19.80 29.06
N ILE A 21 9.24 18.95 28.87
CA ILE A 21 9.28 17.96 27.77
C ILE A 21 8.10 16.97 27.90
N ARG A 22 7.88 16.38 29.09
CA ARG A 22 6.77 15.44 29.31
C ARG A 22 5.42 16.05 29.00
N LEU A 23 5.15 17.24 29.54
CA LEU A 23 3.87 17.94 29.34
C LEU A 23 3.69 18.31 27.87
N GLY A 24 4.73 18.84 27.22
CA GLY A 24 4.70 19.17 25.79
C GLY A 24 4.42 17.96 24.92
N PHE A 25 5.07 16.81 25.18
CA PHE A 25 4.81 15.59 24.44
C PHE A 25 3.46 14.93 24.77
N ALA A 26 3.01 14.99 26.03
CA ALA A 26 1.68 14.52 26.40
C ALA A 26 0.58 15.32 25.66
N LEU A 27 0.70 16.65 25.65
CA LEU A 27 -0.19 17.51 24.87
C LEU A 27 -0.14 17.17 23.38
N ARG A 28 1.05 16.97 22.82
CA ARG A 28 1.25 16.55 21.43
C ARG A 28 0.56 15.22 21.11
N VAL A 29 0.64 14.23 22.02
CA VAL A 29 -0.05 12.93 21.88
C VAL A 29 -1.56 13.13 21.80
N VAL A 30 -2.15 13.93 22.68
CA VAL A 30 -3.58 14.23 22.72
C VAL A 30 -4.04 14.93 21.42
N MET A 31 -3.30 15.94 20.99
CA MET A 31 -3.62 16.71 19.77
C MET A 31 -3.59 15.86 18.49
N ARG A 32 -2.89 14.72 18.48
CA ARG A 32 -2.80 13.82 17.32
C ARG A 32 -4.04 12.95 17.07
N ARG A 33 -5.09 13.08 17.88
CA ARG A 33 -6.40 12.41 17.72
C ARG A 33 -6.28 10.91 17.45
N ARG A 34 -5.53 10.19 18.27
CA ARG A 34 -5.40 8.72 18.20
C ARG A 34 -6.51 8.04 18.98
N SER A 35 -6.58 6.70 18.89
CA SER A 35 -7.43 5.94 19.81
C SER A 35 -7.03 6.21 21.26
N VAL A 36 -7.99 6.24 22.17
CA VAL A 36 -7.78 6.54 23.59
C VAL A 36 -6.70 5.62 24.20
N GLY A 37 -6.79 4.31 23.93
CA GLY A 37 -5.81 3.34 24.43
C GLY A 37 -4.38 3.64 23.97
N ALA A 38 -4.18 3.92 22.67
CA ALA A 38 -2.85 4.27 22.16
C ALA A 38 -2.32 5.61 22.75
N SER A 39 -3.20 6.59 22.93
CA SER A 39 -2.82 7.86 23.56
C SER A 39 -2.38 7.67 25.00
N LEU A 40 -3.15 6.93 25.80
CA LEU A 40 -2.82 6.62 27.18
C LEU A 40 -1.52 5.82 27.31
N SER A 41 -1.30 4.82 26.45
CA SER A 41 -0.05 4.05 26.43
C SER A 41 1.16 4.93 26.15
N TRP A 42 1.09 5.85 25.18
CA TRP A 42 2.18 6.76 24.87
C TRP A 42 2.42 7.80 25.97
N ILE A 43 1.36 8.34 26.58
CA ILE A 43 1.48 9.23 27.75
C ILE A 43 2.18 8.48 28.90
N GLY A 44 1.79 7.21 29.14
CA GLY A 44 2.44 6.37 30.16
C GLY A 44 3.95 6.19 29.89
N VAL A 45 4.35 5.88 28.67
CA VAL A 45 5.78 5.78 28.30
C VAL A 45 6.53 7.09 28.52
N ILE A 46 5.95 8.23 28.11
CA ILE A 46 6.57 9.55 28.25
C ILE A 46 6.72 9.93 29.72
N VAL A 47 5.71 9.63 30.54
CA VAL A 47 5.72 9.99 31.98
C VAL A 47 6.64 9.09 32.79
N LEU A 48 6.69 7.80 32.50
CA LEU A 48 7.47 6.81 33.25
C LEU A 48 8.98 6.86 32.95
N LEU A 49 9.36 7.22 31.70
CA LEU A 49 10.75 7.22 31.25
C LEU A 49 11.25 8.64 30.97
N PRO A 50 11.98 9.28 31.93
CA PRO A 50 12.53 10.60 31.73
C PRO A 50 13.36 10.71 30.45
N PHE A 51 13.17 11.77 29.66
CA PHE A 51 13.81 12.05 28.37
C PHE A 51 13.70 10.89 27.34
N VAL A 52 13.95 9.65 27.78
CA VAL A 52 13.96 8.44 26.93
C VAL A 52 12.56 8.20 26.37
N GLY A 53 11.51 8.36 27.16
CA GLY A 53 10.12 8.20 26.71
C GLY A 53 9.75 9.17 25.58
N ALA A 54 10.21 10.41 25.63
CA ALA A 54 10.02 11.37 24.57
C ALA A 54 10.77 10.97 23.29
N ILE A 55 12.00 10.46 23.41
CA ILE A 55 12.79 9.95 22.28
C ILE A 55 12.11 8.72 21.64
N ILE A 56 11.70 7.76 22.48
CA ILE A 56 10.96 6.58 22.00
C ILE A 56 9.68 7.00 21.28
N TYR A 57 8.93 7.96 21.84
CA TYR A 57 7.73 8.49 21.20
C TYR A 57 8.04 9.15 19.85
N LEU A 58 9.12 9.92 19.75
CA LEU A 58 9.54 10.54 18.48
C LEU A 58 9.90 9.50 17.42
N ILE A 59 10.53 8.39 17.79
CA ILE A 59 10.98 7.34 16.86
C ILE A 59 9.81 6.42 16.47
N LEU A 60 9.03 5.96 17.43
CA LEU A 60 8.02 4.92 17.25
C LEU A 60 6.58 5.44 17.33
N GLY A 61 6.37 6.51 18.08
CA GLY A 61 5.05 7.04 18.36
C GLY A 61 4.40 7.79 17.20
N GLU A 62 5.13 8.44 16.33
CA GLU A 62 4.55 9.24 15.25
C GLU A 62 4.50 8.51 13.90
N ASN A 63 3.33 8.55 13.25
CA ASN A 63 3.20 8.07 11.87
C ASN A 63 3.85 9.08 10.91
N ARG A 64 5.14 8.96 10.73
CA ARG A 64 5.89 9.79 9.79
C ARG A 64 6.05 9.02 8.47
N ILE A 65 5.16 9.27 7.53
CA ILE A 65 5.24 8.72 6.15
C ILE A 65 6.45 9.31 5.40
N GLY A 66 7.08 10.33 5.97
CA GLY A 66 8.10 11.14 5.34
C GLY A 66 7.46 12.34 4.61
N ARG A 67 8.00 13.53 4.87
CA ARG A 67 7.49 14.78 4.33
C ARG A 67 7.42 14.76 2.80
N LEU A 68 8.49 14.36 2.15
CA LEU A 68 8.59 14.28 0.68
C LEU A 68 7.50 13.39 0.07
N ARG A 69 7.23 12.24 0.67
CA ARG A 69 6.21 11.32 0.18
C ARG A 69 4.80 11.88 0.32
N GLY A 70 4.54 12.57 1.43
CA GLY A 70 3.28 13.28 1.62
C GLY A 70 3.10 14.41 0.60
N GLU A 71 4.14 15.21 0.34
CA GLU A 71 4.14 16.29 -0.64
C GLU A 71 3.94 15.76 -2.06
N ARG A 72 4.56 14.63 -2.41
CA ARG A 72 4.35 13.96 -3.70
C ARG A 72 2.91 13.49 -3.87
N PHE A 73 2.37 12.80 -2.86
CA PHE A 73 0.97 12.34 -2.90
C PHE A 73 -0.02 13.52 -3.03
N GLU A 74 0.19 14.63 -2.29
CA GLU A 74 -0.65 15.83 -2.44
C GLU A 74 -0.56 16.46 -3.84
N ARG A 75 0.58 16.32 -4.52
CA ARG A 75 0.77 16.80 -5.88
C ARG A 75 -0.07 16.04 -6.90
N ILE A 76 -0.16 14.71 -6.76
CA ILE A 76 -0.93 13.87 -7.69
C ILE A 76 -2.41 13.79 -7.34
N ARG A 77 -2.80 14.17 -6.13
CA ARG A 77 -4.18 14.07 -5.66
C ARG A 77 -5.20 14.72 -6.61
N PRO A 78 -5.03 15.96 -7.10
CA PRO A 78 -6.01 16.58 -8.01
C PRO A 78 -6.20 15.80 -9.32
N GLN A 79 -5.13 15.15 -9.80
CA GLN A 79 -5.19 14.33 -10.98
C GLN A 79 -5.91 13.01 -10.68
N LEU A 80 -5.59 12.37 -9.56
CA LEU A 80 -6.26 11.16 -9.09
C LEU A 80 -7.78 11.40 -8.93
N GLU A 81 -8.17 12.51 -8.30
CA GLU A 81 -9.58 12.87 -8.12
C GLU A 81 -10.29 13.06 -9.47
N ARG A 82 -9.70 13.75 -10.43
CA ARG A 82 -10.27 13.91 -11.78
C ARG A 82 -10.49 12.57 -12.49
N TYR A 83 -9.55 11.63 -12.38
CA TYR A 83 -9.70 10.30 -12.96
C TYR A 83 -10.80 9.49 -12.27
N LEU A 84 -10.91 9.59 -10.94
CA LEU A 84 -11.99 8.95 -10.19
C LEU A 84 -13.36 9.51 -10.54
N ASP A 85 -13.45 10.84 -10.77
CA ASP A 85 -14.67 11.49 -11.22
C ASP A 85 -15.05 11.02 -12.63
N GLY A 86 -14.10 10.99 -13.58
CA GLY A 86 -14.33 10.46 -14.92
C GLY A 86 -14.73 8.98 -14.91
N LEU A 87 -14.09 8.16 -14.06
CA LEU A 87 -14.45 6.77 -13.89
C LEU A 87 -15.88 6.61 -13.31
N ASN A 88 -16.26 7.48 -12.39
CA ASN A 88 -17.61 7.51 -11.86
C ASN A 88 -18.64 7.90 -12.93
N GLU A 89 -18.35 8.90 -13.78
CA GLU A 89 -19.22 9.32 -14.87
C GLU A 89 -19.45 8.21 -15.90
N GLN A 90 -18.41 7.42 -16.22
CA GLN A 90 -18.46 6.38 -17.24
C GLN A 90 -19.05 5.04 -16.76
N ALA A 91 -18.79 4.66 -15.51
CA ALA A 91 -19.03 3.30 -15.04
C ALA A 91 -19.68 3.19 -13.66
N ALA A 92 -20.32 4.26 -13.15
CA ALA A 92 -21.00 4.19 -11.86
C ALA A 92 -22.11 3.13 -11.85
N ALA A 93 -22.09 2.29 -10.83
CA ALA A 93 -23.25 1.41 -10.56
C ALA A 93 -24.35 2.17 -9.84
N ASP A 94 -25.61 1.83 -10.16
CA ASP A 94 -26.76 2.33 -9.39
C ASP A 94 -26.74 1.73 -7.97
N PRO A 95 -26.60 2.54 -6.91
CA PRO A 95 -26.63 2.05 -5.54
C PRO A 95 -27.96 1.39 -5.18
N GLN A 96 -29.06 1.69 -5.90
CA GLN A 96 -30.36 1.09 -5.65
C GLN A 96 -30.42 -0.39 -6.06
N SER A 97 -29.53 -0.83 -6.93
CA SER A 97 -29.38 -2.25 -7.30
C SER A 97 -28.85 -3.13 -6.15
N LEU A 98 -28.28 -2.51 -5.10
CA LEU A 98 -27.71 -3.20 -3.95
C LEU A 98 -28.71 -3.43 -2.83
N ALA A 99 -28.53 -4.50 -2.05
CA ALA A 99 -29.26 -4.69 -0.81
C ALA A 99 -29.00 -3.53 0.19
N PRO A 100 -29.92 -3.21 1.12
CA PRO A 100 -29.77 -2.06 2.03
C PRO A 100 -28.44 -2.00 2.79
N ALA A 101 -27.97 -3.13 3.31
CA ALA A 101 -26.68 -3.22 4.02
C ALA A 101 -25.48 -2.94 3.11
N GLN A 102 -25.50 -3.50 1.90
CA GLN A 102 -24.46 -3.26 0.88
C GLN A 102 -24.44 -1.80 0.44
N ARG A 103 -25.61 -1.18 0.27
CA ARG A 103 -25.74 0.25 -0.06
C ARG A 103 -25.18 1.15 1.02
N ALA A 104 -25.45 0.84 2.30
CA ALA A 104 -24.87 1.58 3.42
C ALA A 104 -23.34 1.48 3.42
N LEU A 105 -22.79 0.27 3.20
CA LEU A 105 -21.38 0.01 3.08
C LEU A 105 -20.75 0.77 1.91
N ALA A 106 -21.36 0.70 0.73
CA ALA A 106 -20.86 1.39 -0.47
C ALA A 106 -20.79 2.91 -0.26
N ARG A 107 -21.86 3.51 0.30
CA ARG A 107 -21.88 4.95 0.60
C ARG A 107 -20.82 5.35 1.64
N HIS A 108 -20.69 4.56 2.73
CA HIS A 108 -19.62 4.78 3.71
C HIS A 108 -18.26 4.76 3.04
N SER A 109 -18.00 3.78 2.21
CA SER A 109 -16.73 3.57 1.53
C SER A 109 -16.42 4.70 0.54
N THR A 110 -17.38 5.14 -0.30
CA THR A 110 -17.20 6.27 -1.20
C THR A 110 -16.82 7.54 -0.43
N ASN A 111 -17.53 7.84 0.67
CA ASN A 111 -17.25 9.03 1.48
C ASN A 111 -15.89 9.00 2.18
N ARG A 112 -15.34 7.81 2.46
CA ARG A 112 -14.06 7.65 3.17
C ARG A 112 -12.85 7.53 2.25
N TYR A 113 -13.01 6.94 1.09
CA TYR A 113 -11.91 6.63 0.18
C TYR A 113 -11.92 7.46 -1.11
N GLY A 114 -13.07 8.05 -1.48
CA GLY A 114 -13.24 8.75 -2.75
C GLY A 114 -13.41 7.82 -3.96
N PHE A 115 -13.28 6.49 -3.80
CA PHE A 115 -13.42 5.55 -4.91
C PHE A 115 -14.89 5.25 -5.18
N PRO A 116 -15.34 5.36 -6.44
CA PRO A 116 -16.73 5.15 -6.81
C PRO A 116 -17.16 3.68 -6.72
N LEU A 117 -18.45 3.47 -6.63
CA LEU A 117 -19.08 2.17 -6.84
C LEU A 117 -19.18 1.94 -8.35
N LEU A 118 -18.53 0.89 -8.86
CA LEU A 118 -18.40 0.62 -10.28
C LEU A 118 -19.20 -0.61 -10.70
N GLY A 119 -19.95 -0.50 -11.78
CA GLY A 119 -20.62 -1.61 -12.45
C GLY A 119 -19.81 -2.17 -13.62
N GLY A 120 -20.30 -3.23 -14.23
CA GLY A 120 -19.78 -3.73 -15.49
C GLY A 120 -18.50 -4.54 -15.41
N SER A 121 -18.03 -4.92 -14.24
CA SER A 121 -16.82 -5.74 -14.08
C SER A 121 -17.13 -7.24 -14.15
N SER A 122 -16.14 -8.04 -14.53
CA SER A 122 -16.12 -9.49 -14.36
C SER A 122 -15.05 -9.86 -13.33
N VAL A 123 -15.35 -10.82 -12.46
CA VAL A 123 -14.47 -11.26 -11.38
C VAL A 123 -14.35 -12.77 -11.37
N GLU A 124 -13.13 -13.27 -11.50
CA GLU A 124 -12.77 -14.68 -11.46
C GLU A 124 -11.98 -14.96 -10.18
N LEU A 125 -12.44 -15.90 -9.35
CA LEU A 125 -11.70 -16.35 -8.18
C LEU A 125 -10.64 -17.38 -8.58
N LEU A 126 -9.40 -17.13 -8.21
CA LEU A 126 -8.28 -18.04 -8.38
C LEU A 126 -7.91 -18.60 -6.98
N PRO A 127 -8.25 -19.86 -6.70
CA PRO A 127 -8.26 -20.38 -5.32
C PRO A 127 -6.91 -20.88 -4.82
N ASP A 128 -5.92 -21.05 -5.70
CA ASP A 128 -4.62 -21.62 -5.35
C ASP A 128 -3.46 -21.04 -6.15
N ALA A 129 -2.26 -21.28 -5.70
CA ALA A 129 -1.04 -20.75 -6.31
C ALA A 129 -0.81 -21.29 -7.75
N ASP A 130 -1.21 -22.51 -8.05
CA ASP A 130 -1.03 -23.08 -9.39
C ASP A 130 -1.88 -22.32 -10.42
N ALA A 131 -3.16 -22.11 -10.12
CA ALA A 131 -4.07 -21.33 -10.95
C ALA A 131 -3.61 -19.86 -11.08
N ILE A 132 -3.22 -19.24 -9.97
CA ILE A 132 -2.80 -17.83 -9.94
C ILE A 132 -1.56 -17.61 -10.82
N PHE A 133 -0.48 -18.38 -10.61
CA PHE A 133 0.75 -18.20 -11.38
C PHE A 133 0.58 -18.54 -12.86
N ALA A 134 -0.14 -19.63 -13.18
CA ALA A 134 -0.39 -20.02 -14.56
C ALA A 134 -1.17 -18.94 -15.31
N ARG A 135 -2.20 -18.36 -14.66
CA ARG A 135 -3.01 -17.32 -15.29
C ARG A 135 -2.24 -16.01 -15.43
N LEU A 136 -1.51 -15.59 -14.39
CA LEU A 136 -0.70 -14.37 -14.41
C LEU A 136 0.40 -14.44 -15.50
N VAL A 137 1.09 -15.56 -15.62
CA VAL A 137 2.12 -15.76 -16.65
C VAL A 137 1.51 -15.63 -18.05
N ARG A 138 0.35 -16.27 -18.29
CA ARG A 138 -0.36 -16.17 -19.58
C ARG A 138 -0.73 -14.72 -19.91
N ASP A 139 -1.37 -14.02 -18.97
CA ASP A 139 -1.81 -12.65 -19.20
C ASP A 139 -0.60 -11.70 -19.42
N ILE A 140 0.55 -11.93 -18.76
CA ILE A 140 1.80 -11.17 -19.03
C ILE A 140 2.36 -11.53 -20.42
N ASP A 141 2.29 -12.78 -20.84
CA ASP A 141 2.76 -13.20 -22.17
C ASP A 141 1.86 -12.63 -23.30
N GLU A 142 0.60 -12.39 -23.04
CA GLU A 142 -0.36 -11.77 -23.95
C GLU A 142 -0.33 -10.24 -23.92
N ALA A 143 0.36 -9.61 -22.94
CA ALA A 143 0.45 -8.17 -22.78
C ALA A 143 1.06 -7.47 -24.00
N GLU A 144 0.46 -6.35 -24.41
CA GLU A 144 0.86 -5.55 -25.58
C GLU A 144 1.44 -4.18 -25.21
N ARG A 145 1.02 -3.57 -24.07
CA ARG A 145 1.34 -2.20 -23.69
C ARG A 145 2.07 -2.11 -22.36
N THR A 146 1.43 -2.57 -21.29
CA THR A 146 1.92 -2.34 -19.92
C THR A 146 1.75 -3.54 -19.00
N VAL A 147 2.73 -3.77 -18.13
CA VAL A 147 2.63 -4.73 -17.02
C VAL A 147 3.07 -4.03 -15.74
N HIS A 148 2.15 -3.84 -14.82
CA HIS A 148 2.36 -3.17 -13.54
C HIS A 148 2.18 -4.15 -12.39
N LEU A 149 3.21 -4.37 -11.57
CA LEU A 149 3.20 -5.34 -10.47
C LEU A 149 3.60 -4.66 -9.16
N ALA A 150 2.76 -4.73 -8.13
CA ALA A 150 3.04 -4.24 -6.78
C ALA A 150 2.89 -5.35 -5.74
N TYR A 151 3.99 -5.74 -5.09
CA TYR A 151 3.99 -6.82 -4.11
C TYR A 151 4.78 -6.45 -2.86
N TYR A 152 4.25 -6.83 -1.69
CA TYR A 152 4.95 -6.70 -0.42
C TYR A 152 6.15 -7.66 -0.34
N ILE A 153 5.94 -8.94 -0.62
CA ILE A 153 7.01 -9.94 -0.68
C ILE A 153 7.21 -10.34 -2.14
N TRP A 154 8.46 -10.24 -2.59
CA TRP A 154 8.94 -10.88 -3.80
C TRP A 154 10.06 -11.85 -3.41
N TRP A 155 9.86 -13.13 -3.70
CA TRP A 155 10.80 -14.19 -3.35
C TRP A 155 11.12 -15.02 -4.59
N ASN A 156 12.41 -15.14 -4.91
CA ASN A 156 12.84 -15.90 -6.08
C ASN A 156 12.68 -17.40 -5.87
N GLY A 157 12.38 -18.12 -6.95
CA GLY A 157 12.29 -19.57 -6.96
C GLY A 157 10.87 -20.10 -7.14
N GLY A 158 10.78 -21.38 -7.48
CA GLY A 158 9.52 -22.04 -7.76
C GLY A 158 8.78 -21.41 -8.94
N ARG A 159 7.46 -21.25 -8.83
CA ARG A 159 6.60 -20.69 -9.88
C ARG A 159 6.88 -19.23 -10.21
N VAL A 160 7.51 -18.48 -9.31
CA VAL A 160 7.89 -17.08 -9.54
C VAL A 160 8.87 -16.93 -10.70
N GLU A 161 9.67 -17.95 -10.97
CA GLU A 161 10.58 -17.96 -12.14
C GLU A 161 9.78 -17.82 -13.47
N GLY A 162 8.61 -18.41 -13.56
CA GLY A 162 7.72 -18.26 -14.71
C GLY A 162 7.29 -16.81 -14.95
N VAL A 163 6.99 -16.07 -13.87
CA VAL A 163 6.65 -14.64 -13.94
C VAL A 163 7.87 -13.80 -14.34
N ILE A 164 9.05 -14.10 -13.81
CA ILE A 164 10.29 -13.43 -14.17
C ILE A 164 10.57 -13.57 -15.67
N GLU A 165 10.48 -14.80 -16.20
CA GLU A 165 10.71 -15.05 -17.61
C GLU A 165 9.63 -14.42 -18.49
N ALA A 166 8.36 -14.39 -18.06
CA ALA A 166 7.28 -13.70 -18.76
C ALA A 166 7.54 -12.17 -18.84
N LEU A 167 8.01 -11.55 -17.76
CA LEU A 167 8.40 -10.13 -17.77
C LEU A 167 9.55 -9.85 -18.76
N LEU A 168 10.53 -10.73 -18.83
CA LEU A 168 11.64 -10.60 -19.77
C LEU A 168 11.13 -10.71 -21.22
N ARG A 169 10.24 -11.65 -21.51
CA ARG A 169 9.61 -11.78 -22.84
C ARG A 169 8.73 -10.56 -23.18
N ALA A 170 7.97 -10.05 -22.21
CA ALA A 170 7.16 -8.84 -22.39
C ALA A 170 8.05 -7.64 -22.76
N ARG A 171 9.19 -7.46 -22.07
CA ARG A 171 10.17 -6.41 -22.43
C ARG A 171 10.75 -6.58 -23.82
N GLN A 172 11.03 -7.81 -24.26
CA GLN A 172 11.51 -8.07 -25.62
C GLN A 172 10.46 -7.69 -26.70
N ARG A 173 9.17 -7.77 -26.38
CA ARG A 173 8.07 -7.29 -27.22
C ARG A 173 7.86 -5.76 -27.18
N GLY A 174 8.59 -5.03 -26.32
CA GLY A 174 8.46 -3.58 -26.15
C GLY A 174 7.45 -3.17 -25.06
N VAL A 175 6.85 -4.11 -24.32
CA VAL A 175 5.89 -3.84 -23.26
C VAL A 175 6.55 -3.06 -22.11
N THR A 176 5.92 -2.02 -21.61
CA THR A 176 6.40 -1.27 -20.43
C THR A 176 6.12 -2.07 -19.16
N CYS A 177 7.18 -2.51 -18.48
CA CYS A 177 7.07 -3.30 -17.26
C CYS A 177 7.56 -2.52 -16.04
N ARG A 178 6.67 -2.30 -15.05
CA ARG A 178 6.94 -1.59 -13.79
C ARG A 178 6.67 -2.48 -12.60
N VAL A 179 7.62 -2.54 -11.66
CA VAL A 179 7.55 -3.38 -10.47
C VAL A 179 7.78 -2.53 -9.22
N LEU A 180 6.83 -2.53 -8.30
CA LEU A 180 6.95 -1.99 -6.96
C LEU A 180 7.21 -3.14 -5.97
N ALA A 181 8.39 -3.16 -5.35
CA ALA A 181 8.79 -4.17 -4.38
C ALA A 181 9.14 -3.53 -3.04
N ASP A 182 8.48 -3.97 -1.95
CA ASP A 182 8.71 -3.41 -0.63
C ASP A 182 10.15 -3.69 -0.13
N ALA A 183 10.82 -2.68 0.40
CA ALA A 183 12.22 -2.72 0.82
C ALA A 183 12.52 -3.78 1.90
N VAL A 184 11.56 -4.11 2.75
CA VAL A 184 11.72 -5.10 3.83
C VAL A 184 11.24 -6.47 3.37
N GLY A 185 10.02 -6.55 2.85
CA GLY A 185 9.42 -7.81 2.42
C GLY A 185 10.15 -8.44 1.24
N SER A 186 10.68 -7.61 0.32
CA SER A 186 11.37 -8.05 -0.90
C SER A 186 12.89 -7.85 -0.85
N LYS A 187 13.48 -7.68 0.35
CA LYS A 187 14.91 -7.38 0.52
C LYS A 187 15.84 -8.35 -0.22
N GLN A 188 15.54 -9.64 -0.17
CA GLN A 188 16.35 -10.66 -0.82
C GLN A 188 16.27 -10.56 -2.35
N PHE A 189 15.08 -10.38 -2.90
CA PHE A 189 14.85 -10.14 -4.33
C PHE A 189 15.61 -8.89 -4.81
N LEU A 190 15.42 -7.75 -4.15
CA LEU A 190 16.04 -6.47 -4.52
C LEU A 190 17.57 -6.52 -4.59
N ARG A 191 18.20 -7.41 -3.82
CA ARG A 191 19.66 -7.62 -3.81
C ARG A 191 20.15 -8.75 -4.71
N SER A 192 19.24 -9.48 -5.33
CA SER A 192 19.53 -10.68 -6.13
C SER A 192 20.07 -10.38 -7.53
N GLY A 193 20.66 -11.39 -8.15
CA GLY A 193 21.02 -11.37 -9.57
C GLY A 193 19.78 -11.27 -10.48
N VAL A 194 18.65 -11.82 -10.05
CA VAL A 194 17.38 -11.76 -10.77
C VAL A 194 16.90 -10.32 -10.92
N CYS A 195 16.88 -9.54 -9.84
CA CYS A 195 16.51 -8.14 -9.89
C CYS A 195 17.43 -7.32 -10.81
N ARG A 196 18.76 -7.60 -10.78
CA ARG A 196 19.72 -6.96 -11.71
C ARG A 196 19.43 -7.34 -13.17
N ARG A 197 19.09 -8.61 -13.45
CA ARG A 197 18.72 -9.08 -14.79
C ARG A 197 17.46 -8.39 -15.31
N LEU A 198 16.43 -8.28 -14.49
CA LEU A 198 15.19 -7.55 -14.83
C LEU A 198 15.49 -6.07 -15.15
N ARG A 199 16.24 -5.39 -14.31
CA ARG A 199 16.62 -3.99 -14.56
C ARG A 199 17.44 -3.83 -15.83
N ALA A 200 18.38 -4.73 -16.08
CA ALA A 200 19.21 -4.71 -17.29
C ALA A 200 18.39 -4.95 -18.57
N SER A 201 17.26 -5.65 -18.50
CA SER A 201 16.32 -5.83 -19.61
C SER A 201 15.36 -4.65 -19.81
N GLY A 202 15.42 -3.63 -18.94
CA GLY A 202 14.56 -2.45 -19.02
C GLY A 202 13.27 -2.57 -18.20
N VAL A 203 13.14 -3.55 -17.30
CA VAL A 203 12.05 -3.57 -16.30
C VAL A 203 12.36 -2.52 -15.23
N GLU A 204 11.44 -1.61 -14.99
CA GLU A 204 11.56 -0.57 -13.96
C GLU A 204 11.23 -1.17 -12.59
N VAL A 205 12.26 -1.58 -11.83
CA VAL A 205 12.08 -2.13 -10.48
C VAL A 205 12.35 -1.06 -9.44
N VAL A 206 11.32 -0.62 -8.74
CA VAL A 206 11.35 0.44 -7.72
C VAL A 206 11.24 -0.16 -6.33
N GLU A 207 12.14 0.25 -5.44
CA GLU A 207 12.13 -0.11 -4.02
C GLU A 207 11.17 0.79 -3.26
N VAL A 208 10.08 0.21 -2.74
CA VAL A 208 9.04 0.92 -1.98
C VAL A 208 9.42 1.04 -0.51
N LEU A 209 9.25 2.22 0.07
CA LEU A 209 9.52 2.51 1.48
C LEU A 209 10.95 2.08 1.91
N PRO A 210 12.01 2.58 1.25
CA PRO A 210 13.37 2.18 1.56
C PRO A 210 13.72 2.46 3.02
N VAL A 211 14.40 1.49 3.65
CA VAL A 211 14.82 1.52 5.06
C VAL A 211 16.26 2.00 5.20
N GLY A 212 16.59 2.59 6.37
CA GLY A 212 17.96 3.00 6.67
C GLY A 212 18.05 3.59 8.09
N VAL A 213 19.22 3.49 8.72
CA VAL A 213 19.44 3.93 10.12
C VAL A 213 19.04 5.38 10.33
N TRP A 214 19.45 6.29 9.44
CA TRP A 214 19.08 7.71 9.51
C TRP A 214 17.59 7.94 9.22
N ARG A 215 16.96 7.10 8.40
CA ARG A 215 15.54 7.18 8.10
C ARG A 215 14.66 6.71 9.27
N MET A 216 15.18 5.83 10.15
CA MET A 216 14.49 5.43 11.40
C MET A 216 14.17 6.65 12.29
N LEU A 217 15.04 7.64 12.37
CA LEU A 217 14.85 8.82 13.19
C LEU A 217 13.70 9.71 12.68
N PHE A 218 13.37 9.62 11.38
CA PHE A 218 12.42 10.53 10.71
C PHE A 218 11.20 9.85 10.11
N ARG A 219 11.18 8.50 10.03
CA ARG A 219 10.08 7.73 9.39
C ARG A 219 9.81 6.44 10.15
N ARG A 220 8.54 6.10 10.29
CA ARG A 220 8.15 4.77 10.78
C ARG A 220 8.49 3.72 9.73
N GLN A 221 9.31 2.73 10.14
CA GLN A 221 9.73 1.64 9.25
C GLN A 221 8.82 0.41 9.32
N ASP A 222 7.92 0.37 10.29
CA ASP A 222 6.88 -0.66 10.43
C ASP A 222 5.66 -0.42 9.53
N LEU A 223 5.50 0.80 8.99
CA LEU A 223 4.49 1.08 7.97
C LEU A 223 4.99 0.58 6.62
N ARG A 224 4.41 -0.51 6.13
CA ARG A 224 4.80 -1.17 4.88
C ARG A 224 3.67 -1.16 3.86
N ASN A 225 4.04 -1.26 2.59
CA ASN A 225 3.08 -1.41 1.51
C ASN A 225 2.71 -2.89 1.34
N HIS A 226 1.58 -3.30 1.93
CA HIS A 226 1.10 -4.68 1.88
C HIS A 226 0.25 -5.00 0.63
N ARG A 227 0.28 -4.17 -0.41
CA ARG A 227 -0.50 -4.40 -1.63
C ARG A 227 0.00 -5.64 -2.38
N LYS A 228 -0.92 -6.29 -3.05
CA LYS A 228 -0.71 -7.33 -4.02
C LYS A 228 -1.60 -6.98 -5.20
N ILE A 229 -1.02 -6.31 -6.16
CA ILE A 229 -1.71 -5.79 -7.35
C ILE A 229 -0.90 -6.17 -8.57
N ALA A 230 -1.57 -6.70 -9.60
CA ALA A 230 -1.07 -6.72 -10.94
C ALA A 230 -2.09 -6.03 -11.84
N VAL A 231 -1.63 -5.19 -12.76
CA VAL A 231 -2.46 -4.58 -13.80
C VAL A 231 -1.75 -4.75 -15.13
N ILE A 232 -2.45 -5.32 -16.10
CA ILE A 232 -1.91 -5.66 -17.41
C ILE A 232 -2.75 -4.92 -18.44
N ASP A 233 -2.12 -4.10 -19.26
CA ASP A 233 -2.69 -3.28 -20.34
C ASP A 233 -3.84 -2.34 -19.89
N GLY A 234 -4.02 -2.14 -18.57
CA GLY A 234 -5.19 -1.46 -18.01
C GLY A 234 -6.50 -2.23 -18.17
N GLU A 235 -6.47 -3.46 -18.66
CA GLU A 235 -7.64 -4.29 -18.98
C GLU A 235 -7.83 -5.47 -18.03
N ILE A 236 -6.72 -5.99 -17.47
CA ILE A 236 -6.72 -7.13 -16.57
C ILE A 236 -6.11 -6.72 -15.24
N GLY A 237 -6.81 -6.95 -14.14
CA GLY A 237 -6.36 -6.67 -12.79
C GLY A 237 -6.30 -7.92 -11.93
N TYR A 238 -5.35 -7.96 -11.01
CA TYR A 238 -5.27 -8.99 -9.97
C TYR A 238 -5.13 -8.33 -8.60
N THR A 239 -5.87 -8.84 -7.63
CA THR A 239 -5.68 -8.49 -6.22
C THR A 239 -6.10 -9.64 -5.31
N GLY A 240 -5.54 -9.68 -4.10
CA GLY A 240 -5.84 -10.75 -3.14
C GLY A 240 -4.79 -10.86 -2.04
N SER A 241 -4.62 -12.07 -1.50
CA SER A 241 -3.71 -12.33 -0.38
C SER A 241 -2.30 -12.76 -0.81
N MET A 242 -2.14 -13.39 -2.00
CA MET A 242 -0.89 -13.98 -2.42
C MET A 242 0.18 -12.95 -2.77
N ASN A 243 1.36 -13.15 -2.20
CA ASN A 243 2.56 -12.40 -2.58
C ASN A 243 3.21 -13.01 -3.85
N MET A 244 4.22 -12.32 -4.40
CA MET A 244 5.07 -12.88 -5.45
C MET A 244 6.08 -13.86 -4.81
N ALA A 245 5.55 -14.95 -4.26
CA ALA A 245 6.29 -15.97 -3.54
C ALA A 245 5.56 -17.31 -3.67
N ASP A 246 6.26 -18.34 -4.11
CA ASP A 246 5.68 -19.68 -4.23
C ASP A 246 5.53 -20.30 -2.83
N PRO A 247 4.29 -20.65 -2.39
CA PRO A 247 4.06 -21.26 -1.09
C PRO A 247 4.84 -22.55 -0.84
N LYS A 248 5.25 -23.27 -1.89
CA LYS A 248 6.02 -24.51 -1.78
C LYS A 248 7.50 -24.27 -1.45
N THR A 249 8.04 -23.09 -1.79
CA THR A 249 9.47 -22.78 -1.61
C THR A 249 9.72 -21.68 -0.60
N PHE A 250 8.75 -20.80 -0.37
CA PHE A 250 8.91 -19.65 0.52
C PHE A 250 8.96 -20.09 1.99
N LYS A 251 10.12 -19.84 2.63
CA LYS A 251 10.36 -20.15 4.07
C LYS A 251 9.95 -21.56 4.51
N HIS A 252 10.11 -22.53 3.63
CA HIS A 252 9.75 -23.93 3.90
C HIS A 252 10.49 -24.48 5.13
N GLU A 253 11.71 -24.02 5.39
CA GLU A 253 12.54 -24.41 6.52
C GLU A 253 11.99 -23.96 7.89
N VAL A 254 11.04 -23.05 7.94
CA VAL A 254 10.47 -22.54 9.21
C VAL A 254 9.38 -23.46 9.77
N GLY A 255 8.94 -24.48 9.01
CA GLY A 255 8.01 -25.53 9.49
C GLY A 255 6.55 -25.08 9.67
N VAL A 256 6.15 -23.93 9.14
CA VAL A 256 4.76 -23.41 9.24
C VAL A 256 3.79 -23.97 8.18
N GLY A 257 4.27 -24.86 7.31
CA GLY A 257 3.46 -25.41 6.22
C GLY A 257 3.29 -24.46 5.03
N GLN A 258 2.45 -24.85 4.06
CA GLN A 258 2.15 -24.03 2.90
C GLN A 258 1.10 -22.97 3.25
N TRP A 259 1.31 -21.76 2.76
CA TRP A 259 0.31 -20.69 2.87
C TRP A 259 -0.85 -20.97 1.92
N LEU A 260 -2.06 -20.76 2.42
CA LEU A 260 -3.28 -20.80 1.63
C LEU A 260 -3.64 -19.38 1.24
N ASP A 261 -3.51 -19.08 -0.03
CA ASP A 261 -3.79 -17.78 -0.60
C ASP A 261 -4.85 -17.89 -1.69
N ALA A 262 -5.58 -16.81 -1.89
CA ALA A 262 -6.50 -16.65 -3.01
C ALA A 262 -6.31 -15.28 -3.64
N MET A 263 -6.54 -15.20 -4.95
CA MET A 263 -6.61 -13.94 -5.69
C MET A 263 -7.87 -13.88 -6.53
N VAL A 264 -8.30 -12.68 -6.83
CA VAL A 264 -9.28 -12.42 -7.88
C VAL A 264 -8.58 -11.85 -9.09
N ARG A 265 -8.98 -12.34 -10.26
CA ARG A 265 -8.69 -11.75 -11.56
C ARG A 265 -9.91 -10.94 -11.98
N VAL A 266 -9.72 -9.71 -12.34
CA VAL A 266 -10.79 -8.76 -12.63
C VAL A 266 -10.58 -8.20 -14.03
N THR A 267 -11.67 -7.97 -14.77
CA THR A 267 -11.70 -7.19 -16.00
C THR A 267 -12.80 -6.16 -15.97
N GLY A 268 -12.74 -5.16 -16.86
CA GLY A 268 -13.70 -4.04 -16.86
C GLY A 268 -13.34 -2.91 -15.90
N PRO A 269 -14.29 -2.04 -15.50
CA PRO A 269 -14.04 -0.78 -14.81
C PRO A 269 -13.23 -0.87 -13.52
N ALA A 270 -13.33 -1.97 -12.76
CA ALA A 270 -12.54 -2.15 -11.52
C ALA A 270 -11.03 -2.15 -11.76
N VAL A 271 -10.56 -2.53 -12.97
CA VAL A 271 -9.13 -2.56 -13.30
C VAL A 271 -8.53 -1.16 -13.30
N GLN A 272 -9.28 -0.17 -13.74
CA GLN A 272 -8.83 1.23 -13.76
C GLN A 272 -8.60 1.75 -12.33
N ALA A 273 -9.51 1.41 -11.41
CA ALA A 273 -9.33 1.77 -10.01
C ALA A 273 -8.07 1.12 -9.41
N LEU A 274 -7.76 -0.14 -9.75
CA LEU A 274 -6.51 -0.82 -9.37
C LEU A 274 -5.29 -0.15 -10.00
N GLY A 275 -5.36 0.21 -11.27
CA GLY A 275 -4.32 0.92 -12.00
C GLY A 275 -4.00 2.27 -11.37
N LEU A 276 -5.02 3.07 -11.02
CA LEU A 276 -4.86 4.34 -10.32
C LEU A 276 -4.13 4.19 -8.98
N VAL A 277 -4.42 3.14 -8.22
CA VAL A 277 -3.71 2.87 -6.95
C VAL A 277 -2.25 2.51 -7.21
N PHE A 278 -1.96 1.67 -8.22
CA PHE A 278 -0.59 1.33 -8.59
C PHE A 278 0.19 2.58 -9.01
N LEU A 279 -0.35 3.37 -9.93
CA LEU A 279 0.29 4.57 -10.47
C LEU A 279 0.53 5.63 -9.38
N SER A 280 -0.43 5.81 -8.47
CA SER A 280 -0.27 6.71 -7.32
C SER A 280 0.88 6.29 -6.41
N ASP A 281 1.04 4.98 -6.16
CA ASP A 281 2.16 4.46 -5.38
C ASP A 281 3.49 4.61 -6.14
N PHE A 282 3.50 4.36 -7.45
CA PHE A 282 4.69 4.45 -8.30
C PHE A 282 5.22 5.88 -8.36
N ASP A 283 4.36 6.85 -8.66
CA ASP A 283 4.70 8.27 -8.69
C ASP A 283 5.19 8.77 -7.31
N THR A 284 4.52 8.35 -6.23
CA THR A 284 4.94 8.70 -4.88
C THR A 284 6.35 8.19 -4.54
N GLU A 285 6.79 7.08 -5.11
CA GLU A 285 8.14 6.53 -4.85
C GLU A 285 9.21 7.06 -5.82
N THR A 286 8.88 7.29 -7.09
CA THR A 286 9.85 7.68 -8.13
C THR A 286 10.03 9.19 -8.27
N ASP A 287 9.05 9.99 -7.86
CA ASP A 287 8.94 11.43 -8.17
C ASP A 287 8.74 11.71 -9.68
N GLU A 288 8.33 10.70 -10.40
CA GLU A 288 7.87 10.90 -11.77
C GLU A 288 6.47 11.49 -11.71
N ALA A 289 6.31 12.73 -12.15
CA ALA A 289 4.98 13.28 -12.33
C ALA A 289 4.36 12.57 -13.53
N PHE A 290 3.44 11.65 -13.32
CA PHE A 290 2.61 11.16 -14.40
C PHE A 290 1.87 12.37 -15.01
N GLY A 291 2.38 12.84 -16.14
CA GLY A 291 1.72 13.89 -16.92
C GLY A 291 0.37 13.41 -17.42
N ASP A 292 0.28 12.12 -17.75
CA ASP A 292 -0.90 11.49 -18.33
C ASP A 292 -0.99 10.01 -17.93
N PHE A 293 -1.96 9.68 -17.09
CA PHE A 293 -2.22 8.29 -16.67
C PHE A 293 -2.68 7.42 -17.85
N GLU A 294 -3.31 7.99 -18.89
CA GLU A 294 -3.72 7.25 -20.08
C GLU A 294 -2.50 6.89 -20.92
N ALA A 295 -1.68 7.87 -21.30
CA ALA A 295 -0.55 7.66 -22.18
C ALA A 295 0.56 6.80 -21.53
N GLU A 296 0.87 7.05 -20.26
CA GLU A 296 2.01 6.43 -19.56
C GLU A 296 1.59 5.26 -18.66
N GLY A 297 0.38 5.29 -18.15
CA GLY A 297 -0.16 4.30 -17.22
C GLY A 297 -0.94 3.18 -17.88
N GLY A 298 -1.29 3.29 -19.16
CA GLY A 298 -2.11 2.33 -19.89
C GLY A 298 -3.58 2.34 -19.46
N LEU A 299 -4.01 3.41 -18.76
CA LEU A 299 -5.43 3.59 -18.45
C LEU A 299 -6.13 4.16 -19.69
N HIS A 300 -7.32 3.67 -20.03
CA HIS A 300 -8.08 4.08 -21.20
C HIS A 300 -9.57 3.82 -20.99
N ASP A 301 -10.40 4.22 -21.94
CA ASP A 301 -11.84 3.97 -21.93
C ASP A 301 -12.17 2.50 -21.70
N ILE A 302 -13.04 2.26 -20.73
CA ILE A 302 -13.32 0.93 -20.24
C ILE A 302 -14.64 0.45 -20.75
N GLN A 303 -14.61 -0.70 -21.44
CA GLN A 303 -15.83 -1.40 -21.80
C GLN A 303 -16.26 -2.34 -20.68
N PRO A 304 -17.56 -2.40 -20.35
CA PRO A 304 -18.09 -3.42 -19.45
C PRO A 304 -17.75 -4.84 -19.95
N THR A 305 -17.26 -5.69 -19.07
CA THR A 305 -16.92 -7.09 -19.37
C THR A 305 -17.80 -8.10 -18.63
N GLY A 306 -18.68 -7.61 -17.76
CA GLY A 306 -19.56 -8.42 -16.93
C GLY A 306 -20.63 -7.59 -16.25
N SER A 307 -21.23 -8.16 -15.19
CA SER A 307 -22.32 -7.53 -14.45
C SER A 307 -22.00 -7.33 -12.96
N VAL A 308 -20.77 -7.61 -12.52
CA VAL A 308 -20.41 -7.52 -11.12
C VAL A 308 -20.23 -6.06 -10.71
N VAL A 309 -20.87 -5.68 -9.61
CA VAL A 309 -20.66 -4.38 -8.96
C VAL A 309 -19.48 -4.48 -8.01
N THR A 310 -18.54 -3.56 -8.17
CA THR A 310 -17.27 -3.55 -7.43
C THR A 310 -16.99 -2.19 -6.81
N GLN A 311 -16.24 -2.17 -5.72
CA GLN A 311 -15.70 -0.95 -5.14
C GLN A 311 -14.31 -1.22 -4.60
N LEU A 312 -13.34 -0.40 -4.99
CA LEU A 312 -11.97 -0.50 -4.48
C LEU A 312 -11.83 0.31 -3.20
N LEU A 313 -11.21 -0.29 -2.19
CA LEU A 313 -10.98 0.30 -0.87
C LEU A 313 -9.48 0.29 -0.55
N PRO A 314 -8.71 1.23 -1.08
CA PRO A 314 -7.28 1.25 -0.85
C PRO A 314 -6.96 1.67 0.58
N SER A 315 -5.99 1.00 1.20
CA SER A 315 -5.46 1.35 2.51
C SER A 315 -3.97 1.65 2.42
N GLY A 316 -3.45 2.41 3.36
CA GLY A 316 -2.03 2.71 3.42
C GLY A 316 -1.73 4.21 3.39
N PRO A 317 -0.46 4.57 3.14
CA PRO A 317 -0.04 5.97 3.08
C PRO A 317 -0.83 6.76 2.02
N GLY A 318 -1.34 7.92 2.40
CA GLY A 318 -2.15 8.77 1.53
C GLY A 318 -3.66 8.57 1.63
N PHE A 319 -4.14 7.42 2.15
CA PHE A 319 -5.56 7.14 2.32
C PHE A 319 -6.02 7.36 3.78
N ALA A 320 -7.34 7.44 3.98
CA ALA A 320 -7.94 7.72 5.28
C ALA A 320 -7.53 6.66 6.32
N ARG A 321 -7.05 7.13 7.47
CA ARG A 321 -6.69 6.24 8.58
C ARG A 321 -7.92 5.52 9.10
N GLU A 322 -7.73 4.26 9.52
CA GLU A 322 -8.76 3.41 10.10
C GLU A 322 -9.96 3.12 9.18
N ALA A 323 -9.98 3.66 7.95
CA ALA A 323 -11.10 3.49 7.04
C ALA A 323 -11.44 2.00 6.78
N ILE A 324 -10.41 1.14 6.63
CA ILE A 324 -10.62 -0.32 6.50
C ILE A 324 -11.31 -0.90 7.73
N ARG A 325 -10.89 -0.49 8.95
CA ARG A 325 -11.54 -0.96 10.18
C ARG A 325 -13.00 -0.52 10.24
N GLU A 326 -13.27 0.74 9.93
CA GLU A 326 -14.64 1.28 9.90
C GLU A 326 -15.48 0.56 8.86
N THR A 327 -14.94 0.31 7.67
CA THR A 327 -15.62 -0.44 6.61
C THR A 327 -15.93 -1.87 7.00
N LEU A 328 -14.97 -2.59 7.61
CA LEU A 328 -15.19 -3.96 8.12
C LEU A 328 -16.24 -3.99 9.23
N LEU A 329 -16.19 -3.04 10.16
CA LEU A 329 -17.22 -2.94 11.20
C LEU A 329 -18.60 -2.66 10.59
N THR A 330 -18.70 -1.75 9.61
CA THR A 330 -19.95 -1.48 8.89
C THR A 330 -20.49 -2.74 8.20
N ALA A 331 -19.60 -3.52 7.56
CA ALA A 331 -19.97 -4.78 6.94
C ALA A 331 -20.46 -5.81 7.96
N ILE A 332 -19.74 -5.96 9.09
CA ILE A 332 -20.12 -6.91 10.17
C ILE A 332 -21.47 -6.53 10.78
N PHE A 333 -21.67 -5.26 11.10
CA PHE A 333 -22.96 -4.80 11.67
C PHE A 333 -24.12 -4.84 10.67
N GLY A 334 -23.83 -4.78 9.37
CA GLY A 334 -24.82 -4.92 8.30
C GLY A 334 -25.10 -6.36 7.88
N ALA A 335 -24.30 -7.33 8.32
CA ALA A 335 -24.52 -8.74 8.04
C ALA A 335 -25.73 -9.27 8.83
N GLN A 336 -26.67 -9.89 8.11
CA GLN A 336 -27.87 -10.54 8.66
C GLN A 336 -27.78 -12.05 8.44
#